data_6908bb0d63e34db8ec8923aebb84780f
#
_entry.id   6908bb0d63e34db8ec8923aebb84780f
#
_cell.length_a   1.000
_cell.length_b   1.000
_cell.length_c   1.000
_cell.angle_alpha   90.00
_cell.angle_beta   90.00
_cell.angle_gamma   90.00
#
_symmetry.space_group_name_H-M   'P 1'
#
loop_
_entity.id
_entity.type
_entity.pdbx_description
1 polymer ?
#
loop_
_entity_poly.entity_id
_entity_poly.type
_entity_poly.pdbx_seq_one_letter_code
_entity_poly.pdbx_strand_id
1 'polypeptide(L)'
;MINKCISFKTRQKKGQIYFYCTKKRAVIDFNDCKGCLSKEYKKVAKMTSKTRIKPVSKKRVSVSKKTYKEVYERCNGICAICSTNQNLHLHHIDGRGKDKTDNPSNCIMLCSHCHLEVVHKNNKYWREKLKEMI
;
A
#
# COMPACT_ATOMS: atom_id res chain seq x y z
N MET A 1 16.65 27.48 -4.81
CA MET A 1 15.41 27.12 -5.54
C MET A 1 14.75 28.40 -6.06
N ILE A 2 14.50 28.50 -7.35
CA ILE A 2 13.89 29.71 -7.95
C ILE A 2 12.38 29.61 -7.68
N ASN A 3 11.84 30.48 -6.82
CA ASN A 3 10.40 30.55 -6.59
C ASN A 3 9.72 31.04 -7.88
N LYS A 4 9.08 30.14 -8.59
CA LYS A 4 8.32 30.48 -9.81
C LYS A 4 7.00 31.13 -9.46
N CYS A 5 6.68 32.24 -10.14
CA CYS A 5 5.37 32.89 -10.04
C CYS A 5 4.27 31.89 -10.44
N ILE A 6 3.11 31.93 -9.74
CA ILE A 6 1.97 31.02 -10.04
C ILE A 6 1.37 31.24 -11.43
N SER A 7 1.48 32.45 -11.94
CA SER A 7 1.00 32.80 -13.29
C SER A 7 1.97 32.38 -14.41
N PHE A 8 3.16 31.88 -14.06
CA PHE A 8 4.16 31.43 -15.02
C PHE A 8 3.90 29.98 -15.43
N LYS A 9 3.67 29.75 -16.71
CA LYS A 9 3.42 28.44 -17.29
C LYS A 9 4.41 28.17 -18.44
N THR A 10 4.85 26.94 -18.53
CA THR A 10 5.58 26.45 -19.69
C THR A 10 4.57 25.82 -20.65
N ARG A 11 4.63 26.20 -21.93
CA ARG A 11 3.79 25.65 -23.00
C ARG A 11 4.66 25.18 -24.16
N GLN A 12 4.15 24.22 -24.91
CA GLN A 12 4.82 23.69 -26.11
C GLN A 12 3.90 23.82 -27.32
N LYS A 13 4.44 24.29 -28.43
CA LYS A 13 3.76 24.37 -29.72
C LYS A 13 4.74 24.02 -30.84
N LYS A 14 4.40 23.07 -31.71
CA LYS A 14 5.25 22.60 -32.83
C LYS A 14 6.69 22.24 -32.39
N GLY A 15 6.85 21.54 -31.26
CA GLY A 15 8.17 21.16 -30.75
C GLY A 15 8.95 22.24 -29.99
N GLN A 16 8.53 23.52 -30.08
CA GLN A 16 9.19 24.61 -29.35
C GLN A 16 8.53 24.85 -28.00
N ILE A 17 9.36 25.06 -26.96
CA ILE A 17 8.93 25.38 -25.61
C ILE A 17 8.98 26.91 -25.46
N TYR A 18 7.89 27.50 -24.97
CA TYR A 18 7.82 28.92 -24.66
C TYR A 18 7.21 29.17 -23.29
N PHE A 19 7.51 30.32 -22.74
CA PHE A 19 7.00 30.74 -21.45
C PHE A 19 5.78 31.63 -21.64
N TYR A 20 4.74 31.38 -20.85
CA TYR A 20 3.46 32.09 -20.95
C TYR A 20 3.01 32.60 -19.58
N CYS A 21 2.64 33.85 -19.51
CA CYS A 21 2.05 34.44 -18.32
C CYS A 21 0.51 34.42 -18.42
N THR A 22 -0.14 33.66 -17.55
CA THR A 22 -1.60 33.56 -17.53
C THR A 22 -2.30 34.86 -17.11
N LYS A 23 -1.64 35.71 -16.32
CA LYS A 23 -2.15 37.01 -15.88
C LYS A 23 -2.08 38.05 -16.99
N LYS A 24 -0.95 38.15 -17.69
CA LYS A 24 -0.77 39.02 -18.86
C LYS A 24 -1.38 38.46 -20.15
N ARG A 25 -1.75 37.17 -20.16
CA ARG A 25 -2.24 36.42 -21.33
C ARG A 25 -1.31 36.51 -22.54
N ALA A 26 0.00 36.53 -22.30
CA ALA A 26 1.03 36.73 -23.32
C ALA A 26 2.20 35.73 -23.15
N VAL A 27 2.90 35.48 -24.27
CA VAL A 27 4.21 34.85 -24.25
C VAL A 27 5.21 35.86 -23.68
N ILE A 28 6.05 35.42 -22.78
CA ILE A 28 7.00 36.26 -22.05
C ILE A 28 8.39 35.65 -22.08
N ASP A 29 9.41 36.49 -22.05
CA ASP A 29 10.77 36.03 -21.75
C ASP A 29 10.90 35.79 -20.21
N PHE A 30 11.85 34.92 -19.88
CA PHE A 30 12.16 34.63 -18.47
C PHE A 30 12.66 35.90 -17.73
N ASN A 31 13.39 36.78 -18.42
CA ASN A 31 13.87 38.02 -17.87
C ASN A 31 12.78 39.02 -17.58
N ASP A 32 11.74 39.11 -18.41
CA ASP A 32 10.55 39.94 -18.16
C ASP A 32 9.81 39.58 -16.88
N CYS A 33 9.92 38.31 -16.51
CA CYS A 33 9.31 37.81 -15.29
C CYS A 33 10.10 38.19 -14.04
N LYS A 34 11.41 38.47 -14.12
CA LYS A 34 12.24 38.82 -12.96
C LYS A 34 11.80 40.15 -12.31
N GLY A 35 11.48 41.17 -13.11
CA GLY A 35 11.09 42.51 -12.66
C GLY A 35 9.58 42.69 -12.49
N CYS A 36 8.74 41.70 -12.61
CA CYS A 36 7.30 41.82 -12.62
C CYS A 36 6.76 42.21 -11.25
N LEU A 37 6.14 43.38 -11.14
CA LEU A 37 5.47 43.89 -9.93
C LEU A 37 4.20 43.09 -9.55
N SER A 38 3.62 42.37 -10.51
CA SER A 38 2.43 41.51 -10.29
C SER A 38 2.78 40.08 -9.96
N LYS A 39 3.99 39.79 -9.51
CA LYS A 39 4.41 38.45 -9.12
C LYS A 39 3.58 37.93 -7.95
N GLU A 40 2.95 36.81 -8.18
CA GLU A 40 2.28 36.06 -7.12
C GLU A 40 3.00 34.72 -6.96
N TYR A 41 3.49 34.49 -5.78
CA TYR A 41 4.04 33.19 -5.42
C TYR A 41 2.97 32.31 -4.79
N LYS A 42 3.00 31.02 -5.07
CA LYS A 42 2.18 30.10 -4.25
C LYS A 42 2.51 30.39 -2.79
N LYS A 43 1.52 30.84 -2.03
CA LYS A 43 1.65 30.85 -0.58
C LYS A 43 2.05 29.42 -0.21
N VAL A 44 3.24 29.27 0.31
CA VAL A 44 3.63 27.99 0.93
C VAL A 44 2.53 27.77 1.96
N ALA A 45 1.71 26.74 1.74
CA ALA A 45 0.70 26.39 2.73
C ALA A 45 1.46 26.32 4.04
N LYS A 46 1.12 27.20 5.00
CA LYS A 46 1.68 27.08 6.35
C LYS A 46 1.50 25.60 6.67
N MET A 47 2.60 24.91 6.89
CA MET A 47 2.53 23.54 7.39
C MET A 47 1.77 23.66 8.71
N THR A 48 0.43 23.56 8.60
CA THR A 48 -0.37 23.38 9.78
C THR A 48 0.17 22.09 10.38
N SER A 49 0.47 22.10 11.66
CA SER A 49 0.98 20.97 12.44
C SER A 49 0.05 19.74 12.43
N LYS A 50 -0.92 19.75 11.55
CA LYS A 50 -1.76 18.62 11.11
C LYS A 50 -1.15 17.89 9.90
N THR A 51 0.15 17.78 9.81
CA THR A 51 0.72 16.59 9.17
C THR A 51 0.18 15.44 10.02
N ARG A 52 -0.90 14.81 9.55
CA ARG A 52 -1.32 13.53 10.12
C ARG A 52 -0.10 12.63 9.99
N ILE A 53 0.66 12.54 11.06
CA ILE A 53 1.62 11.46 11.24
C ILE A 53 0.76 10.24 11.02
N LYS A 54 0.91 9.59 9.86
CA LYS A 54 0.20 8.33 9.62
C LYS A 54 0.52 7.49 10.83
N PRO A 55 -0.46 7.03 11.60
CA PRO A 55 -0.16 6.26 12.79
C PRO A 55 0.79 5.17 12.35
N VAL A 56 1.94 5.10 12.99
CA VAL A 56 2.94 4.05 12.72
C VAL A 56 2.15 2.76 12.74
N SER A 57 2.10 2.08 11.60
CA SER A 57 1.32 0.85 11.48
C SER A 57 1.79 -0.06 12.61
N LYS A 58 0.90 -0.37 13.55
CA LYS A 58 1.24 -1.23 14.70
C LYS A 58 1.95 -2.44 14.12
N LYS A 59 3.19 -2.70 14.56
CA LYS A 59 3.97 -3.85 14.08
C LYS A 59 3.06 -5.07 14.09
N ARG A 60 2.98 -5.77 12.98
CA ARG A 60 2.22 -7.03 12.91
C ARG A 60 2.81 -7.96 13.95
N VAL A 61 2.02 -8.34 14.94
CA VAL A 61 2.43 -9.34 15.91
C VAL A 61 2.56 -10.67 15.16
N SER A 62 3.73 -11.30 15.25
CA SER A 62 3.93 -12.63 14.69
C SER A 62 3.07 -13.66 15.44
N VAL A 63 2.67 -14.72 14.76
CA VAL A 63 1.98 -15.86 15.40
C VAL A 63 2.85 -16.41 16.52
N SER A 64 2.23 -16.81 17.64
CA SER A 64 2.97 -17.42 18.74
C SER A 64 3.61 -18.75 18.31
N LYS A 65 4.81 -19.04 18.82
CA LYS A 65 5.48 -20.31 18.54
C LYS A 65 4.63 -21.52 18.97
N LYS A 66 3.86 -21.36 20.05
CA LYS A 66 2.94 -22.38 20.56
C LYS A 66 1.84 -22.69 19.54
N THR A 67 1.14 -21.65 19.07
CA THR A 67 0.09 -21.80 18.05
C THR A 67 0.62 -22.40 16.76
N TYR A 68 1.79 -21.94 16.31
CA TYR A 68 2.41 -22.48 15.09
C TYR A 68 2.70 -23.98 15.23
N LYS A 69 3.30 -24.39 16.35
CA LYS A 69 3.62 -25.79 16.62
C LYS A 69 2.37 -26.66 16.65
N GLU A 70 1.34 -26.24 17.36
CA GLU A 70 0.07 -26.95 17.47
C GLU A 70 -0.61 -27.17 16.10
N VAL A 71 -0.68 -26.11 15.27
CA VAL A 71 -1.26 -26.20 13.92
C VAL A 71 -0.38 -27.06 13.00
N TYR A 72 0.93 -26.95 13.11
CA TYR A 72 1.87 -27.74 12.33
C TYR A 72 1.73 -29.24 12.63
N GLU A 73 1.64 -29.62 13.91
CA GLU A 73 1.46 -31.01 14.36
C GLU A 73 0.09 -31.54 13.91
N ARG A 74 -0.98 -30.76 14.05
CA ARG A 74 -2.33 -31.14 13.60
C ARG A 74 -2.39 -31.38 12.09
N CYS A 75 -1.66 -30.61 11.30
CA CYS A 75 -1.57 -30.77 9.84
C CYS A 75 -0.47 -31.78 9.42
N ASN A 76 0.12 -32.52 10.35
CA ASN A 76 1.20 -33.47 10.09
C ASN A 76 2.40 -32.88 9.31
N GLY A 77 2.64 -31.56 9.45
CA GLY A 77 3.73 -30.88 8.75
C GLY A 77 3.59 -30.84 7.23
N ILE A 78 2.36 -30.90 6.70
CA ILE A 78 2.07 -30.86 5.27
C ILE A 78 1.00 -29.80 4.93
N CYS A 79 0.96 -29.39 3.66
CA CYS A 79 -0.07 -28.53 3.14
C CYS A 79 -1.42 -29.24 3.10
N ALA A 80 -2.47 -28.66 3.66
CA ALA A 80 -3.80 -29.24 3.72
C ALA A 80 -4.45 -29.44 2.32
N ILE A 81 -3.97 -28.75 1.28
CA ILE A 81 -4.56 -28.84 -0.06
C ILE A 81 -3.78 -29.80 -0.97
N CYS A 82 -2.45 -29.71 -1.00
CA CYS A 82 -1.62 -30.47 -1.95
C CYS A 82 -0.64 -31.43 -1.28
N SER A 83 -0.69 -31.56 0.05
CA SER A 83 0.13 -32.49 0.85
C SER A 83 1.64 -32.32 0.73
N THR A 84 2.14 -31.22 0.12
CA THR A 84 3.58 -30.92 0.14
C THR A 84 4.04 -30.49 1.53
N ASN A 85 5.28 -30.80 1.89
CA ASN A 85 5.91 -30.36 3.14
C ASN A 85 6.82 -29.13 2.95
N GLN A 86 6.89 -28.58 1.74
CA GLN A 86 7.80 -27.47 1.42
C GLN A 86 7.10 -26.12 1.53
N ASN A 87 7.86 -25.11 2.00
CA ASN A 87 7.43 -23.72 2.06
C ASN A 87 6.05 -23.55 2.73
N LEU A 88 5.88 -24.14 3.91
CA LEU A 88 4.62 -24.07 4.65
C LEU A 88 4.45 -22.73 5.35
N HIS A 89 3.26 -22.19 5.24
CA HIS A 89 2.80 -20.96 5.90
C HIS A 89 1.53 -21.23 6.71
N LEU A 90 1.43 -20.60 7.86
CA LEU A 90 0.20 -20.60 8.63
C LEU A 90 -0.79 -19.60 8.02
N HIS A 91 -1.97 -20.09 7.64
CA HIS A 91 -3.06 -19.31 7.08
C HIS A 91 -4.21 -19.18 8.08
N HIS A 92 -4.75 -17.97 8.24
CA HIS A 92 -5.95 -17.70 9.04
C HIS A 92 -7.18 -17.76 8.14
N ILE A 93 -8.09 -18.68 8.39
CA ILE A 93 -9.25 -18.96 7.53
C ILE A 93 -10.24 -17.78 7.51
N ASP A 94 -10.63 -17.28 8.68
CA ASP A 94 -11.52 -16.11 8.81
C ASP A 94 -10.75 -14.78 8.98
N GLY A 95 -9.45 -14.79 8.72
CA GLY A 95 -8.58 -13.66 9.02
C GLY A 95 -8.27 -13.54 10.52
N ARG A 96 -7.45 -12.57 10.88
CA ARG A 96 -7.02 -12.37 12.29
C ARG A 96 -8.05 -11.75 13.21
N GLY A 97 -9.20 -11.30 12.69
CA GLY A 97 -10.20 -10.60 13.48
C GLY A 97 -9.73 -9.30 14.13
N LYS A 98 -10.61 -8.63 14.88
CA LYS A 98 -10.29 -7.42 15.64
C LYS A 98 -9.34 -7.69 16.80
N ASP A 99 -9.47 -8.84 17.42
CA ASP A 99 -8.73 -9.23 18.64
C ASP A 99 -7.33 -9.75 18.32
N LYS A 100 -6.99 -9.91 17.04
CA LYS A 100 -5.66 -10.40 16.57
C LYS A 100 -5.23 -11.70 17.26
N THR A 101 -6.16 -12.46 17.75
CA THR A 101 -5.91 -13.74 18.41
C THR A 101 -5.57 -14.79 17.37
N ASP A 102 -4.44 -15.45 17.58
CA ASP A 102 -4.02 -16.57 16.77
C ASP A 102 -4.62 -17.86 17.35
N ASN A 103 -5.96 -18.02 17.19
CA ASN A 103 -6.63 -19.23 17.65
C ASN A 103 -6.26 -20.41 16.72
N PRO A 104 -5.71 -21.49 17.24
CA PRO A 104 -5.34 -22.67 16.43
C PRO A 104 -6.53 -23.20 15.59
N SER A 105 -7.77 -23.14 16.09
CA SER A 105 -8.96 -23.57 15.36
C SER A 105 -9.30 -22.73 14.13
N ASN A 106 -8.73 -21.53 14.02
CA ASN A 106 -8.88 -20.65 12.85
C ASN A 106 -7.66 -20.69 11.93
N CYS A 107 -6.72 -21.61 12.16
CA CYS A 107 -5.44 -21.64 11.45
C CYS A 107 -5.24 -22.98 10.76
N ILE A 108 -4.61 -22.97 9.59
CA ILE A 108 -4.29 -24.19 8.83
C ILE A 108 -2.92 -24.01 8.12
N MET A 109 -2.21 -25.12 7.85
CA MET A 109 -0.94 -25.06 7.13
C MET A 109 -1.15 -25.19 5.62
N LEU A 110 -0.64 -24.22 4.89
CA LEU A 110 -0.66 -24.20 3.42
C LEU A 110 0.74 -23.93 2.87
N CYS A 111 1.09 -24.53 1.75
CA CYS A 111 2.31 -24.13 1.04
C CYS A 111 2.14 -22.78 0.37
N SER A 112 3.25 -22.11 0.02
CA SER A 112 3.22 -20.77 -0.62
C SER A 112 2.31 -20.73 -1.86
N HIS A 113 2.37 -21.76 -2.71
CA HIS A 113 1.53 -21.82 -3.91
C HIS A 113 0.05 -21.90 -3.56
N CYS A 114 -0.37 -22.85 -2.73
CA CYS A 114 -1.78 -22.99 -2.34
C CYS A 114 -2.28 -21.76 -1.59
N HIS A 115 -1.45 -21.15 -0.75
CA HIS A 115 -1.80 -19.94 -0.01
C HIS A 115 -2.07 -18.74 -0.93
N LEU A 116 -1.14 -18.44 -1.85
CA LEU A 116 -1.20 -17.22 -2.66
C LEU A 116 -2.04 -17.41 -3.94
N GLU A 117 -1.82 -18.52 -4.65
CA GLU A 117 -2.41 -18.72 -5.98
C GLU A 117 -3.78 -19.40 -5.94
N VAL A 118 -4.04 -20.23 -4.93
CA VAL A 118 -5.30 -20.97 -4.84
C VAL A 118 -6.27 -20.28 -3.91
N VAL A 119 -5.90 -20.13 -2.62
CA VAL A 119 -6.81 -19.63 -1.59
C VAL A 119 -7.08 -18.14 -1.70
N HIS A 120 -6.03 -17.31 -1.86
CA HIS A 120 -6.23 -15.85 -1.95
C HIS A 120 -6.96 -15.40 -3.22
N LYS A 121 -6.83 -16.13 -4.34
CA LYS A 121 -7.57 -15.81 -5.57
C LYS A 121 -9.06 -16.11 -5.47
N ASN A 122 -9.47 -17.08 -4.65
CA ASN A 122 -10.87 -17.44 -4.44
C ASN A 122 -11.20 -17.66 -2.96
N ASN A 123 -10.92 -16.63 -2.16
CA ASN A 123 -11.00 -16.67 -0.70
C ASN A 123 -12.39 -17.12 -0.18
N LYS A 124 -13.49 -16.65 -0.81
CA LYS A 124 -14.85 -16.98 -0.38
C LYS A 124 -15.11 -18.48 -0.43
N TYR A 125 -14.77 -19.12 -1.54
CA TYR A 125 -14.93 -20.56 -1.74
C TYR A 125 -14.05 -21.36 -0.79
N TRP A 126 -12.77 -21.00 -0.70
CA TRP A 126 -11.81 -21.74 0.11
C TRP A 126 -12.02 -21.58 1.62
N ARG A 127 -12.60 -20.48 2.06
CA ARG A 127 -12.92 -20.27 3.48
C ARG A 127 -13.85 -21.38 4.03
N GLU A 128 -14.89 -21.72 3.32
CA GLU A 128 -15.82 -22.80 3.72
C GLU A 128 -15.12 -24.16 3.64
N LYS A 129 -14.44 -24.45 2.54
CA LYS A 129 -13.69 -25.69 2.35
C LYS A 129 -12.62 -25.92 3.43
N LEU A 130 -11.87 -24.90 3.79
CA LEU A 130 -10.82 -25.03 4.81
C LEU A 130 -11.40 -25.22 6.21
N LYS A 131 -12.60 -24.74 6.50
CA LYS A 131 -13.31 -25.03 7.77
C LYS A 131 -13.69 -26.49 7.90
N GLU A 132 -14.04 -27.14 6.80
CA GLU A 132 -14.38 -28.57 6.79
C GLU A 132 -13.16 -29.47 7.01
N MET A 133 -11.94 -28.94 6.82
CA MET A 133 -10.68 -29.68 6.93
C MET A 133 -10.06 -29.62 8.34
N ILE A 134 -10.62 -28.84 9.26
CA ILE A 134 -10.15 -28.67 10.64
C ILE A 134 -10.94 -29.56 11.58
#